data_a66741be92c36040abf52da2792ced3c
#
_entry.id   a66741be92c36040abf52da2792ced3c
#
_cell.length_a   1.000
_cell.length_b   1.000
_cell.length_c   1.000
_cell.angle_alpha   90.00
_cell.angle_beta   90.00
_cell.angle_gamma   90.00
#
_symmetry.space_group_name_H-M   'P 1'
#
loop_
_entity.id
_entity.type
_entity.pdbx_description
1 polymer ?
#
loop_
_entity_poly.entity_id
_entity_poly.type
_entity_poly.pdbx_seq_one_letter_code
_entity_poly.pdbx_strand_id
1 'polypeptide(L)'
;MKYRQLSCQDNLGEIVELVNAAYRGVNGPGRWTTEAHLVQGDRLQKVDLERQVASGEIALYAGYRDARPVCCIALKRDGEVTEFGMFAVDPGLHGLGLGKQLLVMAESKARPDSGIFQVSVVTQNADLIRFYERRGYCRTGQTLAYPVGQRVGEPIIEGISLTVLQKMA
;
A
#
# COMPACT_ATOMS: atom_id res chain seq x y z
N MET A 1 -13.66 -12.22 4.63
CA MET A 1 -13.90 -11.03 3.77
C MET A 1 -13.76 -11.44 2.31
N LYS A 2 -14.62 -10.92 1.43
CA LYS A 2 -14.46 -11.13 -0.02
C LYS A 2 -13.58 -10.03 -0.58
N TYR A 3 -12.55 -10.43 -1.32
CA TYR A 3 -11.69 -9.52 -2.07
C TYR A 3 -12.04 -9.61 -3.56
N ARG A 4 -12.04 -8.49 -4.26
CA ARG A 4 -12.20 -8.48 -5.70
C ARG A 4 -11.17 -7.58 -6.37
N GLN A 5 -10.79 -7.92 -7.58
CA GLN A 5 -9.99 -7.06 -8.43
C GLN A 5 -10.87 -5.94 -8.98
N LEU A 6 -10.34 -4.72 -8.99
CA LEU A 6 -11.02 -3.54 -9.48
C LEU A 6 -10.60 -3.22 -10.92
N SER A 7 -11.52 -2.58 -11.62
CA SER A 7 -11.35 -2.07 -12.99
C SER A 7 -11.71 -0.59 -13.07
N CYS A 8 -11.57 0.02 -14.23
CA CYS A 8 -11.99 1.39 -14.49
C CYS A 8 -13.52 1.63 -14.38
N GLN A 9 -14.33 0.56 -14.35
CA GLN A 9 -15.78 0.65 -14.17
C GLN A 9 -16.19 0.76 -12.70
N ASP A 10 -15.24 0.53 -11.78
CA ASP A 10 -15.48 0.63 -10.35
C ASP A 10 -15.33 2.06 -9.85
N ASN A 11 -15.94 2.38 -8.71
CA ASN A 11 -15.78 3.68 -8.06
C ASN A 11 -14.40 3.80 -7.43
N LEU A 12 -13.39 4.15 -8.21
CA LEU A 12 -12.02 4.31 -7.75
C LEU A 12 -11.84 5.52 -6.80
N GLY A 13 -12.80 6.46 -6.77
CA GLY A 13 -12.80 7.57 -5.83
C GLY A 13 -12.82 7.11 -4.37
N GLU A 14 -13.60 6.09 -4.04
CA GLU A 14 -13.64 5.51 -2.69
C GLU A 14 -12.31 4.87 -2.27
N ILE A 15 -11.57 4.32 -3.24
CA ILE A 15 -10.22 3.78 -2.98
C ILE A 15 -9.22 4.91 -2.71
N VAL A 16 -9.31 6.02 -3.45
CA VAL A 16 -8.49 7.22 -3.22
C VAL A 16 -8.72 7.77 -1.81
N GLU A 17 -9.99 7.90 -1.39
CA GLU A 17 -10.33 8.34 -0.04
C GLU A 17 -9.76 7.40 1.04
N LEU A 18 -9.91 6.08 0.84
CA LEU A 18 -9.37 5.07 1.76
C LEU A 18 -7.84 5.16 1.88
N VAL A 19 -7.14 5.25 0.76
CA VAL A 19 -5.66 5.34 0.75
C VAL A 19 -5.22 6.64 1.42
N ASN A 20 -5.80 7.78 1.07
CA ASN A 20 -5.44 9.05 1.67
C ASN A 20 -5.76 9.09 3.17
N ALA A 21 -6.88 8.53 3.60
CA ALA A 21 -7.20 8.40 5.03
C ALA A 21 -6.20 7.53 5.79
N ALA A 22 -5.76 6.41 5.21
CA ALA A 22 -4.79 5.52 5.83
C ALA A 22 -3.38 6.12 5.93
N TYR A 23 -2.92 6.78 4.86
CA TYR A 23 -1.55 7.32 4.78
C TYR A 23 -1.42 8.73 5.38
N ARG A 24 -2.45 9.57 5.29
CA ARG A 24 -2.39 11.01 5.64
C ARG A 24 -3.35 11.41 6.75
N GLY A 25 -4.18 10.49 7.23
CA GLY A 25 -5.09 10.79 8.34
C GLY A 25 -4.36 11.10 9.63
N VAL A 26 -4.78 12.18 10.31
CA VAL A 26 -4.13 12.70 11.54
C VAL A 26 -4.87 12.34 12.82
N ASN A 27 -6.13 11.94 12.75
CA ASN A 27 -7.00 11.73 13.89
C ASN A 27 -7.52 10.29 13.99
N GLY A 28 -7.65 9.78 15.21
CA GLY A 28 -8.28 8.50 15.55
C GLY A 28 -7.29 7.45 16.09
N PRO A 29 -7.82 6.47 16.86
CA PRO A 29 -7.02 5.38 17.40
C PRO A 29 -6.50 4.46 16.30
N GLY A 30 -5.37 3.80 16.56
CA GLY A 30 -4.82 2.79 15.64
C GLY A 30 -4.08 3.33 14.42
N ARG A 31 -3.80 4.61 14.33
CA ARG A 31 -3.12 5.23 13.17
C ARG A 31 -1.59 5.09 13.19
N TRP A 32 -1.10 3.93 13.57
CA TRP A 32 0.33 3.64 13.61
C TRP A 32 0.99 3.57 12.22
N THR A 33 0.19 3.44 11.15
CA THR A 33 0.68 3.40 9.77
C THR A 33 0.68 4.76 9.08
N THR A 34 0.14 5.81 9.70
CA THR A 34 0.09 7.14 9.08
C THR A 34 1.48 7.74 8.90
N GLU A 35 1.65 8.44 7.80
CA GLU A 35 2.84 9.22 7.47
C GLU A 35 2.60 10.73 7.54
N ALA A 36 1.47 11.16 8.12
CA ALA A 36 1.07 12.58 8.16
C ALA A 36 2.08 13.51 8.84
N HIS A 37 2.90 12.96 9.74
CA HIS A 37 3.98 13.69 10.42
C HIS A 37 5.30 13.74 9.61
N LEU A 38 5.35 13.05 8.47
CA LEU A 38 6.53 12.92 7.61
C LEU A 38 6.31 13.53 6.23
N VAL A 39 5.08 13.46 5.72
CA VAL A 39 4.70 13.83 4.35
C VAL A 39 3.37 14.57 4.36
N GLN A 40 3.31 15.71 3.69
CA GLN A 40 2.07 16.48 3.49
C GLN A 40 1.48 16.24 2.10
N GLY A 41 0.20 16.57 1.93
CA GLY A 41 -0.53 16.40 0.69
C GLY A 41 -0.98 14.96 0.46
N ASP A 42 -1.84 14.76 -0.53
CA ASP A 42 -2.43 13.46 -0.82
C ASP A 42 -1.39 12.42 -1.25
N ARG A 43 -1.58 11.19 -0.78
CA ARG A 43 -0.78 10.03 -1.21
C ARG A 43 -1.16 9.59 -2.63
N LEU A 44 -2.41 9.79 -3.03
CA LEU A 44 -2.96 9.27 -4.27
C LEU A 44 -3.94 10.25 -4.88
N GLN A 45 -3.83 10.47 -6.19
CA GLN A 45 -4.78 11.24 -6.98
C GLN A 45 -5.64 10.29 -7.83
N LYS A 46 -6.93 10.61 -7.99
CA LYS A 46 -7.88 9.76 -8.72
C LYS A 46 -7.44 9.52 -10.17
N VAL A 47 -6.99 10.58 -10.85
CA VAL A 47 -6.54 10.49 -12.25
C VAL A 47 -5.35 9.56 -12.43
N ASP A 48 -4.44 9.52 -11.46
CA ASP A 48 -3.26 8.63 -11.51
C ASP A 48 -3.67 7.17 -11.28
N LEU A 49 -4.59 6.93 -10.34
CA LEU A 49 -5.13 5.60 -10.10
C LEU A 49 -5.89 5.05 -11.31
N GLU A 50 -6.78 5.87 -11.89
CA GLU A 50 -7.53 5.50 -13.09
C GLU A 50 -6.60 5.14 -14.25
N ARG A 51 -5.55 5.93 -14.47
CA ARG A 51 -4.52 5.65 -15.50
C ARG A 51 -3.80 4.32 -15.23
N GLN A 52 -3.34 4.07 -14.02
CA GLN A 52 -2.60 2.86 -13.67
C GLN A 52 -3.46 1.60 -13.81
N VAL A 53 -4.72 1.67 -13.40
CA VAL A 53 -5.67 0.56 -13.56
C VAL A 53 -6.02 0.35 -15.04
N ALA A 54 -6.28 1.42 -15.80
CA ALA A 54 -6.63 1.34 -17.22
C ALA A 54 -5.50 0.77 -18.08
N SER A 55 -4.25 1.13 -17.78
CA SER A 55 -3.08 0.65 -18.52
C SER A 55 -2.66 -0.77 -18.14
N GLY A 56 -3.23 -1.34 -17.07
CA GLY A 56 -2.78 -2.62 -16.52
C GLY A 56 -1.42 -2.55 -15.82
N GLU A 57 -0.91 -1.35 -15.51
CA GLU A 57 0.34 -1.16 -14.75
C GLU A 57 0.26 -1.82 -13.38
N ILE A 58 -0.94 -1.81 -12.80
CA ILE A 58 -1.22 -2.46 -11.51
C ILE A 58 -2.46 -3.35 -11.59
N ALA A 59 -2.48 -4.41 -10.79
CA ALA A 59 -3.69 -5.13 -10.42
C ALA A 59 -4.13 -4.66 -9.04
N LEU A 60 -5.26 -3.95 -8.97
CA LEU A 60 -5.78 -3.37 -7.73
C LEU A 60 -6.83 -4.28 -7.12
N TYR A 61 -6.66 -4.66 -5.86
CA TYR A 61 -7.62 -5.47 -5.10
C TYR A 61 -8.17 -4.69 -3.92
N ALA A 62 -9.46 -4.88 -3.64
CA ALA A 62 -10.10 -4.30 -2.46
C ALA A 62 -10.98 -5.31 -1.72
N GLY A 63 -11.03 -5.18 -0.41
CA GLY A 63 -11.95 -5.89 0.47
C GLY A 63 -13.07 -4.97 0.93
N TYR A 64 -14.29 -5.51 0.97
CA TYR A 64 -15.51 -4.76 1.22
C TYR A 64 -16.23 -5.23 2.48
N ARG A 65 -16.83 -4.27 3.21
CA ARG A 65 -17.79 -4.46 4.27
C ARG A 65 -18.97 -3.52 4.01
N ASP A 66 -20.19 -4.04 4.03
CA ASP A 66 -21.41 -3.25 3.81
C ASP A 66 -21.33 -2.34 2.58
N ALA A 67 -20.86 -2.91 1.44
CA ALA A 67 -20.65 -2.24 0.16
C ALA A 67 -19.56 -1.15 0.13
N ARG A 68 -18.88 -0.85 1.26
CA ARG A 68 -17.75 0.10 1.31
C ARG A 68 -16.41 -0.64 1.24
N PRO A 69 -15.42 -0.11 0.49
CA PRO A 69 -14.07 -0.63 0.57
C PRO A 69 -13.47 -0.29 1.94
N VAL A 70 -12.93 -1.29 2.62
CA VAL A 70 -12.30 -1.14 3.95
C VAL A 70 -10.81 -1.47 3.95
N CYS A 71 -10.32 -2.05 2.87
CA CYS A 71 -8.90 -2.25 2.66
C CYS A 71 -8.61 -2.41 1.16
N CYS A 72 -7.42 -2.04 0.73
CA CYS A 72 -6.96 -2.23 -0.65
C CYS A 72 -5.45 -2.44 -0.73
N ILE A 73 -5.02 -3.03 -1.85
CA ILE A 73 -3.62 -3.24 -2.19
C ILE A 73 -3.47 -3.28 -3.71
N ALA A 74 -2.42 -2.66 -4.22
CA ALA A 74 -2.01 -2.73 -5.61
C ALA A 74 -0.82 -3.69 -5.77
N LEU A 75 -0.86 -4.50 -6.82
CA LEU A 75 0.20 -5.41 -7.23
C LEU A 75 0.79 -4.88 -8.53
N LYS A 76 2.06 -4.53 -8.52
CA LYS A 76 2.83 -4.13 -9.70
C LYS A 76 3.88 -5.18 -10.00
N ARG A 77 3.77 -5.81 -11.18
CA ARG A 77 4.71 -6.85 -11.59
C ARG A 77 5.82 -6.26 -12.43
N ASP A 78 7.05 -6.67 -12.14
CA ASP A 78 8.24 -6.41 -12.94
C ASP A 78 9.10 -7.68 -12.98
N GLY A 79 9.03 -8.41 -14.09
CA GLY A 79 9.67 -9.71 -14.23
C GLY A 79 9.20 -10.71 -13.18
N GLU A 80 10.13 -11.24 -12.39
CA GLU A 80 9.85 -12.18 -11.29
C GLU A 80 9.47 -11.50 -9.97
N VAL A 81 9.56 -10.17 -9.91
CA VAL A 81 9.22 -9.39 -8.71
C VAL A 81 7.80 -8.86 -8.81
N THR A 82 7.00 -9.07 -7.78
CA THR A 82 5.76 -8.31 -7.59
C THR A 82 5.90 -7.37 -6.41
N GLU A 83 5.82 -6.08 -6.68
CA GLU A 83 5.79 -5.04 -5.66
C GLU A 83 4.36 -4.79 -5.20
N PHE A 84 4.17 -4.79 -3.88
CA PHE A 84 2.91 -4.44 -3.24
C PHE A 84 2.94 -2.98 -2.82
N GLY A 85 1.98 -2.21 -3.33
CA GLY A 85 1.80 -0.78 -3.03
C GLY A 85 0.36 -0.44 -2.67
N MET A 86 0.10 0.81 -2.33
CA MET A 86 -1.24 1.29 -1.94
C MET A 86 -1.90 0.40 -0.86
N PHE A 87 -1.07 -0.19 0.00
CA PHE A 87 -1.53 -1.07 1.08
C PHE A 87 -2.23 -0.23 2.15
N ALA A 88 -3.54 -0.25 2.14
CA ALA A 88 -4.36 0.55 3.03
C ALA A 88 -5.42 -0.29 3.73
N VAL A 89 -5.66 0.03 5.00
CA VAL A 89 -6.77 -0.49 5.81
C VAL A 89 -7.47 0.70 6.45
N ASP A 90 -8.79 0.70 6.45
CA ASP A 90 -9.57 1.73 7.13
C ASP A 90 -9.05 1.93 8.57
N PRO A 91 -8.61 3.15 8.93
CA PRO A 91 -8.07 3.41 10.26
C PRO A 91 -8.99 3.03 11.41
N GLY A 92 -10.31 3.09 11.20
CA GLY A 92 -11.32 2.67 12.19
C GLY A 92 -11.37 1.16 12.41
N LEU A 93 -10.72 0.37 11.55
CA LEU A 93 -10.72 -1.10 11.59
C LEU A 93 -9.34 -1.68 11.88
N HIS A 94 -8.38 -0.87 12.31
CA HIS A 94 -7.07 -1.35 12.73
C HIS A 94 -7.19 -2.31 13.94
N GLY A 95 -6.25 -3.23 14.07
CA GLY A 95 -6.27 -4.23 15.14
C GLY A 95 -7.13 -5.47 14.85
N LEU A 96 -7.99 -5.46 13.84
CA LEU A 96 -8.85 -6.59 13.47
C LEU A 96 -8.16 -7.62 12.56
N GLY A 97 -6.88 -7.51 12.32
CA GLY A 97 -6.12 -8.43 11.47
C GLY A 97 -6.34 -8.28 9.96
N LEU A 98 -7.08 -7.26 9.52
CA LEU A 98 -7.39 -7.05 8.10
C LEU A 98 -6.14 -6.88 7.25
N GLY A 99 -5.14 -6.15 7.71
CA GLY A 99 -3.88 -5.97 6.99
C GLY A 99 -3.15 -7.31 6.77
N LYS A 100 -3.12 -8.19 7.78
CA LYS A 100 -2.56 -9.54 7.63
C LYS A 100 -3.31 -10.35 6.56
N GLN A 101 -4.64 -10.34 6.61
CA GLN A 101 -5.47 -11.08 5.66
C GLN A 101 -5.31 -10.55 4.24
N LEU A 102 -5.25 -9.22 4.08
CA LEU A 102 -5.03 -8.55 2.79
C LEU A 102 -3.67 -8.93 2.19
N LEU A 103 -2.61 -8.92 2.98
CA LEU A 103 -1.28 -9.29 2.51
C LEU A 103 -1.21 -10.76 2.08
N VAL A 104 -1.78 -11.68 2.87
CA VAL A 104 -1.85 -13.11 2.51
C VAL A 104 -2.62 -13.31 1.20
N MET A 105 -3.72 -12.61 1.00
CA MET A 105 -4.47 -12.64 -0.26
C MET A 105 -3.62 -12.15 -1.42
N ALA A 106 -2.92 -11.02 -1.27
CA ALA A 106 -2.06 -10.45 -2.29
C ALA A 106 -0.91 -11.39 -2.68
N GLU A 107 -0.23 -11.98 -1.70
CA GLU A 107 0.81 -13.00 -1.91
C GLU A 107 0.25 -14.20 -2.68
N SER A 108 -0.94 -14.68 -2.31
CA SER A 108 -1.61 -15.79 -3.02
C SER A 108 -1.93 -15.46 -4.48
N LYS A 109 -2.33 -14.22 -4.76
CA LYS A 109 -2.62 -13.75 -6.13
C LYS A 109 -1.36 -13.57 -6.98
N ALA A 110 -0.28 -13.10 -6.37
CA ALA A 110 0.98 -12.87 -7.05
C ALA A 110 1.80 -14.16 -7.28
N ARG A 111 1.71 -15.14 -6.38
CA ARG A 111 2.54 -16.36 -6.34
C ARG A 111 2.65 -17.13 -7.66
N PRO A 112 1.60 -17.33 -8.46
CA PRO A 112 1.72 -18.09 -9.70
C PRO A 112 2.73 -17.50 -10.70
N ASP A 113 2.96 -16.20 -10.61
CA ASP A 113 3.73 -15.42 -11.57
C ASP A 113 4.95 -14.71 -10.97
N SER A 114 5.25 -14.93 -9.69
CA SER A 114 6.30 -14.19 -8.97
C SER A 114 7.22 -15.10 -8.19
N GLY A 115 8.52 -14.87 -8.30
CA GLY A 115 9.54 -15.49 -7.44
C GLY A 115 9.81 -14.68 -6.18
N ILE A 116 9.53 -13.36 -6.21
CA ILE A 116 9.84 -12.43 -5.13
C ILE A 116 8.66 -11.48 -4.90
N PHE A 117 8.26 -11.33 -3.64
CA PHE A 117 7.38 -10.26 -3.19
C PHE A 117 8.19 -9.11 -2.62
N GLN A 118 7.87 -7.88 -2.98
CA GLN A 118 8.59 -6.68 -2.57
C GLN A 118 7.65 -5.63 -1.99
N VAL A 119 8.14 -4.89 -1.01
CA VAL A 119 7.51 -3.67 -0.49
C VAL A 119 8.57 -2.60 -0.31
N SER A 120 8.19 -1.34 -0.57
CA SER A 120 9.00 -0.15 -0.31
C SER A 120 8.29 0.68 0.77
N VAL A 121 8.91 0.81 1.93
CA VAL A 121 8.32 1.42 3.13
C VAL A 121 9.13 2.64 3.55
N VAL A 122 8.47 3.75 3.89
CA VAL A 122 9.16 4.91 4.47
C VAL A 122 10.02 4.45 5.64
N THR A 123 11.32 4.72 5.56
CA THR A 123 12.33 4.22 6.52
C THR A 123 12.02 4.65 7.95
N GLN A 124 11.44 5.84 8.13
CA GLN A 124 11.04 6.39 9.42
C GLN A 124 9.79 5.71 10.00
N ASN A 125 9.06 4.93 9.20
CA ASN A 125 7.90 4.17 9.67
C ASN A 125 8.31 2.78 10.19
N ALA A 126 8.98 2.76 11.34
CA ALA A 126 9.52 1.54 11.96
C ALA A 126 8.44 0.50 12.29
N ASP A 127 7.23 0.93 12.64
CA ASP A 127 6.12 0.03 12.97
C ASP A 127 5.65 -0.76 11.74
N LEU A 128 5.56 -0.09 10.60
CA LEU A 128 5.18 -0.74 9.35
C LEU A 128 6.29 -1.68 8.86
N ILE A 129 7.56 -1.31 9.02
CA ILE A 129 8.69 -2.20 8.72
C ILE A 129 8.59 -3.46 9.58
N ARG A 130 8.40 -3.32 10.90
CA ARG A 130 8.20 -4.47 11.82
C ARG A 130 6.98 -5.32 11.46
N PHE A 131 5.93 -4.70 10.94
CA PHE A 131 4.77 -5.43 10.45
C PHE A 131 5.13 -6.41 9.32
N TYR A 132 5.94 -5.98 8.35
CA TYR A 132 6.41 -6.83 7.25
C TYR A 132 7.44 -7.86 7.71
N GLU A 133 8.40 -7.47 8.56
CA GLU A 133 9.41 -8.39 9.10
C GLU A 133 8.76 -9.58 9.83
N ARG A 134 7.73 -9.34 10.65
CA ARG A 134 6.96 -10.42 11.30
C ARG A 134 6.21 -11.34 10.31
N ARG A 135 6.17 -11.02 9.03
CA ARG A 135 5.53 -11.81 7.95
C ARG A 135 6.54 -12.43 6.99
N GLY A 136 7.81 -12.41 7.40
CA GLY A 136 8.90 -13.06 6.67
C GLY A 136 9.55 -12.19 5.59
N TYR A 137 9.24 -10.89 5.55
CA TYR A 137 9.99 -9.95 4.70
C TYR A 137 11.31 -9.60 5.37
N CYS A 138 12.37 -9.57 4.59
CA CYS A 138 13.70 -9.19 5.02
C CYS A 138 14.15 -7.91 4.32
N ARG A 139 14.84 -7.03 5.04
CA ARG A 139 15.47 -5.85 4.43
C ARG A 139 16.54 -6.30 3.44
N THR A 140 16.51 -5.73 2.25
CA THR A 140 17.49 -6.03 1.20
C THR A 140 18.82 -5.29 1.38
N GLY A 141 18.86 -4.30 2.25
CA GLY A 141 19.95 -3.31 2.33
C GLY A 141 19.80 -2.15 1.35
N GLN A 142 18.86 -2.24 0.40
CA GLN A 142 18.58 -1.16 -0.54
C GLN A 142 17.71 -0.08 0.10
N THR A 143 18.10 1.17 -0.13
CA THR A 143 17.33 2.35 0.22
C THR A 143 17.07 3.18 -1.03
N LEU A 144 15.83 3.63 -1.22
CA LEU A 144 15.42 4.47 -2.34
C LEU A 144 15.13 5.89 -1.84
N ALA A 145 15.36 6.88 -2.69
CA ALA A 145 14.90 8.23 -2.45
C ALA A 145 13.36 8.27 -2.44
N TYR A 146 12.79 9.14 -1.58
CA TYR A 146 11.36 9.40 -1.63
C TYR A 146 10.98 10.00 -3.00
N PRO A 147 9.90 9.58 -3.66
CA PRO A 147 9.57 9.99 -5.03
C PRO A 147 8.95 11.40 -5.07
N VAL A 148 9.75 12.41 -4.76
CA VAL A 148 9.37 13.83 -4.82
C VAL A 148 8.93 14.19 -6.24
N GLY A 149 7.86 14.97 -6.36
CA GLY A 149 7.33 15.40 -7.65
C GLY A 149 6.50 14.34 -8.40
N GLN A 150 6.33 13.15 -7.86
CA GLN A 150 5.49 12.09 -8.45
C GLN A 150 4.04 12.09 -7.94
N ARG A 151 3.58 13.21 -7.35
CA ARG A 151 2.20 13.41 -6.87
C ARG A 151 1.77 12.40 -5.78
N VAL A 152 2.71 12.00 -4.93
CA VAL A 152 2.50 11.11 -3.79
C VAL A 152 2.66 11.81 -2.45
N GLY A 153 2.62 13.14 -2.46
CA GLY A 153 2.88 14.03 -1.33
C GLY A 153 4.32 14.54 -1.30
N GLU A 154 4.54 15.57 -0.48
CA GLU A 154 5.83 16.24 -0.34
C GLU A 154 6.38 16.01 1.07
N PRO A 155 7.63 15.58 1.22
CA PRO A 155 8.26 15.43 2.54
C PRO A 155 8.31 16.75 3.30
N ILE A 156 7.99 16.69 4.59
CA ILE A 156 8.11 17.83 5.52
C ILE A 156 9.32 17.70 6.46
N ILE A 157 10.06 16.62 6.31
CA ILE A 157 11.32 16.37 7.02
C ILE A 157 12.44 16.09 6.04
N GLU A 158 13.67 16.40 6.42
CA GLU A 158 14.85 16.04 5.65
C GLU A 158 15.20 14.56 5.82
N GLY A 159 15.87 13.98 4.82
CA GLY A 159 16.39 12.61 4.87
C GLY A 159 15.35 11.51 4.82
N ILE A 160 14.13 11.81 4.37
CA ILE A 160 13.11 10.79 4.15
C ILE A 160 13.53 9.85 3.01
N SER A 161 13.40 8.55 3.23
CA SER A 161 13.78 7.53 2.27
C SER A 161 12.86 6.32 2.37
N LEU A 162 12.99 5.39 1.44
CA LEU A 162 12.25 4.13 1.44
C LEU A 162 13.21 2.96 1.69
N THR A 163 12.86 2.11 2.63
CA THR A 163 13.51 0.83 2.87
C THR A 163 12.84 -0.24 2.02
N VAL A 164 13.61 -0.98 1.24
CA VAL A 164 13.12 -2.09 0.42
C VAL A 164 13.20 -3.38 1.22
N LEU A 165 12.07 -4.08 1.34
CA LEU A 165 11.99 -5.40 1.93
C LEU A 165 11.47 -6.41 0.91
N GLN A 166 11.99 -7.63 0.96
CA GLN A 166 11.61 -8.72 0.06
C GLN A 166 11.34 -10.01 0.83
N LYS A 167 10.51 -10.84 0.21
CA LYS A 167 10.19 -12.20 0.65
C LYS A 167 10.14 -13.11 -0.56
N MET A 168 10.72 -14.31 -0.47
CA MET A 168 10.56 -15.34 -1.49
C MET A 168 9.10 -15.79 -1.57
N ALA A 169 8.58 -15.98 -2.78
CA ALA A 169 7.18 -16.31 -3.05
C ALA A 169 6.80 -17.73 -2.66
#